data_81f6765f742f5ef1a703b28f78b7fbb8
#
_entry.id   81f6765f742f5ef1a703b28f78b7fbb8
#
_cell.length_a   1.000
_cell.length_b   1.000
_cell.length_c   1.000
_cell.angle_alpha   90.00
_cell.angle_beta   90.00
_cell.angle_gamma   90.00
#
_symmetry.space_group_name_H-M   'P 1'
#
loop_
_entity.id
_entity.type
_entity.pdbx_description
1 polymer ?
#
loop_
_entity_poly.entity_id
_entity_poly.type
_entity_poly.pdbx_seq_one_letter_code
_entity_poly.pdbx_strand_id
1 'polypeptide(L)'
;MKAVIMTAPATDGSTTGVADIDEPQPGPGQVAIDVAYAGVNFIDVMARRGDAGYAPAWPYVPGLEVAGTIRSVGSGVRDLHAGGLEPGAPAGRPSAVRPRPIP
;
A
#
# COMPACT_ATOMS: atom_id res chain seq x y z
N MET A 1 -1.83 -6.06 11.92
CA MET A 1 -0.47 -5.77 11.43
C MET A 1 -0.12 -4.31 11.66
N LYS A 2 1.15 -3.98 11.72
CA LYS A 2 1.59 -2.59 11.88
C LYS A 2 1.51 -1.83 10.57
N ALA A 3 1.03 -0.59 10.63
CA ALA A 3 0.88 0.26 9.46
C ALA A 3 1.23 1.71 9.78
N VAL A 4 1.84 2.39 8.82
CA VAL A 4 1.90 3.86 8.86
C VAL A 4 0.52 4.39 8.52
N ILE A 5 0.03 5.30 9.33
CA ILE A 5 -1.29 5.89 9.14
C ILE A 5 -1.22 7.40 9.34
N MET A 6 -1.94 8.10 8.50
CA MET A 6 -2.15 9.54 8.59
C MET A 6 -3.58 9.78 9.02
N THR A 7 -3.79 10.39 10.17
CA THR A 7 -5.13 10.54 10.76
C THR A 7 -5.85 11.79 10.29
N ALA A 8 -5.10 12.81 9.89
CA ALA A 8 -5.63 14.07 9.39
C ALA A 8 -4.57 14.78 8.55
N PRO A 9 -4.96 15.76 7.70
CA PRO A 9 -3.99 16.58 6.98
C PRO A 9 -3.08 17.34 7.94
N ALA A 10 -1.79 17.42 7.62
CA ALA A 10 -0.83 18.22 8.37
C ALA A 10 0.36 18.60 7.50
N THR A 11 1.00 19.72 7.86
CA THR A 11 2.22 20.18 7.17
C THR A 11 3.48 19.52 7.70
N ASP A 12 3.37 18.76 8.77
CA ASP A 12 4.46 18.03 9.40
C ASP A 12 4.02 16.58 9.73
N GLY A 13 4.80 15.88 10.52
CA GLY A 13 4.49 14.50 10.92
C GLY A 13 3.57 14.36 12.14
N SER A 14 2.97 15.43 12.62
CA SER A 14 2.19 15.42 13.88
C SER A 14 0.99 14.46 13.84
N THR A 15 0.42 14.21 12.69
CA THR A 15 -0.73 13.32 12.50
C THR A 15 -0.37 12.00 11.81
N THR A 16 0.91 11.74 11.60
CA THR A 16 1.41 10.50 11.02
C THR A 16 1.99 9.62 12.13
N GLY A 17 1.61 8.38 12.17
CA GLY A 17 2.10 7.44 13.17
C GLY A 17 1.98 5.99 12.71
N VAL A 18 2.25 5.07 13.63
CA VAL A 18 2.12 3.64 13.40
C VAL A 18 0.93 3.12 14.20
N ALA A 19 0.10 2.34 13.57
CA ALA A 19 -1.07 1.73 14.21
C ALA A 19 -1.22 0.28 13.77
N ASP A 20 -2.00 -0.48 14.53
CA ASP A 20 -2.42 -1.80 14.11
C ASP A 20 -3.67 -1.69 13.24
N ILE A 21 -3.65 -2.37 12.11
CA ILE A 21 -4.80 -2.46 11.21
C ILE A 21 -5.07 -3.93 10.84
N ASP A 22 -6.26 -4.21 10.37
CA ASP A 22 -6.59 -5.52 9.84
C ASP A 22 -5.75 -5.82 8.61
N GLU A 23 -5.34 -7.07 8.47
CA GLU A 23 -4.57 -7.50 7.32
C GLU A 23 -5.46 -7.52 6.08
N PRO A 24 -5.10 -6.78 5.01
CA PRO A 24 -5.92 -6.75 3.82
C PRO A 24 -5.86 -8.08 3.07
N GLN A 25 -6.97 -8.45 2.46
CA GLN A 25 -7.07 -9.64 1.63
C GLN A 25 -7.18 -9.25 0.15
N PRO A 26 -6.55 -10.00 -0.77
CA PRO A 26 -6.63 -9.68 -2.19
C PRO A 26 -8.02 -9.98 -2.74
N GLY A 27 -8.60 -9.00 -3.41
CA GLY A 27 -9.82 -9.19 -4.19
C GLY A 27 -9.52 -9.75 -5.58
N PRO A 28 -10.54 -9.86 -6.46
CA PRO A 28 -10.33 -10.31 -7.84
C PRO A 28 -9.29 -9.47 -8.57
N GLY A 29 -8.36 -10.12 -9.26
CA GLY A 29 -7.28 -9.45 -9.99
C GLY A 29 -6.21 -8.81 -9.13
N GLN A 30 -6.19 -9.07 -7.83
CA GLN A 30 -5.23 -8.49 -6.89
C GLN A 30 -4.34 -9.54 -6.25
N VAL A 31 -3.20 -9.10 -5.75
CA VAL A 31 -2.28 -9.93 -4.96
C VAL A 31 -2.00 -9.25 -3.64
N ALA A 32 -1.77 -10.03 -2.60
CA ALA A 32 -1.26 -9.55 -1.32
C ALA A 32 0.26 -9.76 -1.30
N ILE A 33 0.98 -8.73 -0.89
CA ILE A 33 2.44 -8.72 -0.87
C ILE A 33 2.93 -8.61 0.56
N ASP A 34 3.81 -9.51 0.97
CA ASP A 34 4.62 -9.35 2.16
C ASP A 34 5.72 -8.34 1.84
N VAL A 35 5.56 -7.13 2.32
CA VAL A 35 6.43 -6.01 1.97
C VAL A 35 7.77 -6.14 2.69
N ALA A 36 8.86 -6.21 1.93
CA ALA A 36 10.22 -6.14 2.46
C ALA A 36 10.73 -4.70 2.49
N TYR A 37 10.42 -3.93 1.45
CA TYR A 37 10.84 -2.54 1.32
C TYR A 37 9.71 -1.70 0.75
N ALA A 38 9.64 -0.45 1.18
CA ALA A 38 8.69 0.52 0.67
C ALA A 38 9.41 1.83 0.38
N GLY A 39 9.16 2.40 -0.78
CA GLY A 39 9.69 3.69 -1.16
C GLY A 39 8.83 4.82 -0.60
N VAL A 40 9.47 5.91 -0.23
CA VAL A 40 8.81 7.16 0.13
C VAL A 40 8.99 8.12 -1.04
N ASN A 41 7.90 8.67 -1.53
CA ASN A 41 7.88 9.56 -2.69
C ASN A 41 7.25 10.91 -2.33
N PHE A 42 7.46 11.91 -3.17
CA PHE A 42 6.91 13.24 -2.90
C PHE A 42 5.38 13.24 -2.85
N ILE A 43 4.75 12.32 -3.57
CA ILE A 43 3.28 12.17 -3.52
C ILE A 43 2.77 11.84 -2.11
N ASP A 44 3.56 11.17 -1.28
CA ASP A 44 3.21 10.88 0.10
C ASP A 44 3.17 12.16 0.94
N VAL A 45 4.04 13.12 0.63
CA VAL A 45 4.03 14.45 1.24
C VAL A 45 2.78 15.22 0.82
N MET A 46 2.40 15.17 -0.44
CA MET A 46 1.19 15.82 -0.95
C MET A 46 -0.07 15.24 -0.30
N ALA A 47 -0.12 13.92 -0.12
CA ALA A 47 -1.20 13.27 0.60
C ALA A 47 -1.26 13.74 2.05
N ARG A 48 -0.11 13.78 2.74
CA ARG A 48 -0.03 14.25 4.13
C ARG A 48 -0.53 15.67 4.30
N ARG A 49 -0.20 16.57 3.36
CA ARG A 49 -0.66 17.95 3.39
C ARG A 49 -2.17 18.08 3.15
N GLY A 50 -2.80 17.05 2.62
CA GLY A 50 -4.20 17.10 2.24
C GLY A 50 -4.44 17.74 0.88
N ASP A 51 -3.46 17.73 0.00
CA ASP A 51 -3.62 18.24 -1.37
C ASP A 51 -4.74 17.45 -2.07
N ALA A 52 -5.54 18.15 -2.87
CA ALA A 52 -6.71 17.57 -3.50
C ALA A 52 -6.33 16.40 -4.41
N GLY A 53 -7.05 15.28 -4.28
CA GLY A 53 -6.89 14.10 -5.14
C GLY A 53 -5.84 13.08 -4.67
N TYR A 54 -5.11 13.35 -3.59
CA TYR A 54 -4.04 12.44 -3.13
C TYR A 54 -4.46 11.52 -2.00
N ALA A 55 -5.24 12.01 -1.06
CA ALA A 55 -5.81 11.17 0.00
C ALA A 55 -7.33 11.17 -0.13
N PRO A 56 -7.94 10.05 -0.55
CA PRO A 56 -9.38 10.02 -0.81
C PRO A 56 -10.23 10.09 0.45
N ALA A 57 -9.70 9.64 1.57
CA ALA A 57 -10.40 9.62 2.85
C ALA A 57 -9.40 9.57 4.01
N TRP A 58 -9.83 9.99 5.18
CA TRP A 58 -9.06 9.92 6.40
C TRP A 58 -9.73 8.97 7.41
N PRO A 59 -9.00 8.18 8.17
CA PRO A 59 -7.53 8.03 8.14
C PRO A 59 -7.05 7.41 6.82
N TYR A 60 -5.85 7.75 6.42
CA TYR A 60 -5.25 7.31 5.16
C TYR A 60 -3.96 6.52 5.39
N VAL A 61 -3.80 5.43 4.67
CA VAL A 61 -2.55 4.65 4.66
C VAL A 61 -1.78 4.99 3.39
N PRO A 62 -0.64 5.68 3.50
CA PRO A 62 0.09 6.18 2.34
C PRO A 62 0.95 5.13 1.65
N GLY A 63 1.56 5.53 0.55
CA GLY A 63 2.57 4.77 -0.16
C GLY A 63 2.10 4.21 -1.50
N LEU A 64 2.96 4.25 -2.50
CA LEU A 64 2.68 3.77 -3.86
C LEU A 64 3.71 2.77 -4.36
N GLU A 65 4.79 2.53 -3.62
CA GLU A 65 5.91 1.76 -4.10
C GLU A 65 6.34 0.74 -3.05
N VAL A 66 6.34 -0.51 -3.45
CA VAL A 66 6.76 -1.60 -2.57
C VAL A 66 7.54 -2.65 -3.35
N ALA A 67 8.38 -3.38 -2.63
CA ALA A 67 9.01 -4.61 -3.09
C ALA A 67 8.87 -5.67 -2.01
N GLY A 68 8.60 -6.89 -2.41
CA GLY A 68 8.41 -7.97 -1.46
C GLY A 68 8.02 -9.27 -2.13
N THR A 69 7.50 -10.17 -1.35
CA THR A 69 7.10 -11.51 -1.78
C THR A 69 5.58 -11.61 -1.81
N ILE A 70 5.04 -12.23 -2.84
CA ILE A 70 3.60 -12.48 -2.94
C ILE A 70 3.19 -13.45 -1.84
N ARG A 71 2.26 -13.03 -0.99
CA ARG A 71 1.69 -13.84 0.07
C ARG A 71 0.54 -14.71 -0.44
N SER A 72 -0.36 -14.08 -1.20
CA SER A 72 -1.54 -14.75 -1.75
C SER A 72 -2.02 -14.01 -2.98
N VAL A 73 -2.82 -14.69 -3.79
CA VAL A 73 -3.40 -14.12 -5.01
C VAL A 73 -4.93 -14.18 -4.94
N GLY A 74 -5.57 -13.17 -5.50
CA GLY A 74 -7.02 -13.16 -5.67
C GLY A 74 -7.45 -13.95 -6.89
N SER A 75 -8.76 -14.09 -7.07
CA SER A 75 -9.31 -14.80 -8.22
C SER A 75 -8.91 -14.13 -9.53
N GLY A 76 -8.70 -14.93 -10.57
CA GLY A 76 -8.35 -14.45 -11.91
C GLY A 76 -6.87 -14.12 -12.11
N VAL A 77 -6.05 -14.17 -11.07
CA VAL A 77 -4.61 -13.97 -11.17
C VAL A 77 -3.95 -15.29 -11.59
N ARG A 78 -3.27 -15.31 -12.74
CA ARG A 78 -2.76 -16.54 -13.35
C ARG A 78 -1.25 -16.55 -13.55
N ASP A 79 -0.63 -15.40 -13.74
CA ASP A 79 0.78 -15.23 -14.05
C ASP A 79 1.65 -14.95 -12.81
N LEU A 80 1.04 -14.87 -11.65
CA LEU A 80 1.71 -14.67 -10.37
C LEU A 80 1.22 -15.71 -9.36
N HIS A 81 2.08 -16.06 -8.40
CA HIS A 81 1.77 -17.07 -7.40
C HIS A 81 2.45 -16.74 -6.06
N ALA A 82 1.92 -17.31 -4.99
CA ALA A 82 2.51 -17.14 -3.66
C ALA A 82 3.97 -17.60 -3.64
N GLY A 83 4.82 -16.82 -2.96
CA GLY A 83 6.28 -17.04 -2.91
C GLY A 83 7.05 -16.37 -4.03
N GLY A 84 6.38 -15.82 -5.05
CA GLY A 84 7.02 -15.07 -6.11
C GLY A 84 7.50 -13.70 -5.64
N LEU A 85 8.62 -13.22 -6.20
CA LEU A 85 9.10 -11.86 -5.99
C LEU A 85 8.35 -10.91 -6.92
N GLU A 86 7.87 -9.80 -6.36
CA GLU A 86 7.18 -8.76 -7.13
C GLU A 86 7.73 -7.37 -6.78
N PRO A 87 8.64 -6.81 -7.60
CA PRO A 87 9.21 -5.49 -7.38
C PRO A 87 8.35 -4.40 -8.02
N GLY A 88 7.11 -4.28 -7.64
CA GLY A 88 6.18 -3.37 -8.27
C GLY A 88 5.52 -3.96 -9.51
N ALA A 89 4.23 -3.71 -9.69
CA ALA A 89 3.48 -4.24 -10.81
C ALA A 89 3.64 -3.34 -12.04
N PRO A 90 4.15 -3.87 -13.16
CA PRO A 90 4.14 -3.13 -14.43
C PRO A 90 2.70 -2.83 -14.88
N ALA A 91 2.55 -1.86 -15.76
CA ALA A 91 1.26 -1.56 -16.35
C ALA A 91 0.63 -2.82 -16.97
N GLY A 92 -0.66 -3.06 -16.71
CA GLY A 92 -1.39 -4.23 -17.17
C GLY A 92 -1.28 -5.47 -16.27
N ARG A 93 -0.48 -5.42 -15.23
CA ARG A 93 -0.40 -6.48 -14.23
C ARG A 93 -1.50 -6.33 -13.17
N PRO A 94 -1.81 -7.41 -12.43
CA PRO A 94 -2.76 -7.31 -11.32
C PRO A 94 -2.38 -6.23 -10.32
N SER A 95 -3.36 -5.52 -9.83
CA SER A 95 -3.15 -4.54 -8.77
C SER A 95 -2.74 -5.24 -7.49
N ALA A 96 -1.71 -4.74 -6.85
CA ALA A 96 -1.30 -5.25 -5.56
C ALA A 96 -2.23 -4.71 -4.48
N VAL A 97 -2.79 -5.61 -3.69
CA VAL A 97 -3.25 -5.30 -2.36
C VAL A 97 -2.05 -5.55 -1.47
N ARG A 98 -1.53 -4.50 -0.94
CA ARG A 98 -0.37 -4.59 -0.08
C ARG A 98 -0.84 -4.74 1.35
N PRO A 99 -0.22 -5.61 2.14
CA PRO A 99 -0.42 -5.47 3.56
C PRO A 99 0.01 -4.07 3.90
N ARG A 100 -0.92 -3.23 4.10
CA ARG A 100 -0.64 -1.87 4.48
C ARG A 100 0.11 -1.91 5.80
N PRO A 101 1.18 -1.36 5.92
CA PRO A 101 1.29 0.08 5.97
C PRO A 101 1.44 0.70 4.65
N ILE A 102 1.89 0.02 3.73
CA ILE A 102 2.31 0.76 2.56
C ILE A 102 1.51 0.24 1.40
N PRO A 103 0.71 1.06 0.83
CA PRO A 103 -0.15 0.71 -0.29
C PRO A 103 0.59 0.16 -1.47
#